data_ef7aa24c02ceed04d35480f3ccd90a53
#
_entry.id   ef7aa24c02ceed04d35480f3ccd90a53
#
_cell.length_a   1.000
_cell.length_b   1.000
_cell.length_c   1.000
_cell.angle_alpha   90.00
_cell.angle_beta   90.00
_cell.angle_gamma   90.00
#
_symmetry.space_group_name_H-M   'P 1'
#
loop_
_entity.id
_entity.type
_entity.pdbx_description
1 polymer ?
#
loop_
_entity_poly.entity_id
_entity_poly.type
_entity_poly.pdbx_seq_one_letter_code
_entity_poly.pdbx_strand_id
1 'polypeptide(L)'
;MAKEEKNSAEKYREERKARLAKAAKKNQKAYNPQAGKIAGKVIAVILAVAIVAGIGAFALSRTGALVKNKVAFKVGDVEVTQPEYAYYYASSSNQIIKYLESYGNYIGISYDSTVTPDKQQYTANIQALGYPTMDLKEGESATWTDYFEFFAKKQIRQIKGLVKLANEKNVTLDESDLKTIDKNLESMQESLDSSAASTGISYSVNGYFREYYGKGVNEKLVKEIMKDQSLASKYLDVMDKEIEAGYTDKQVEKEYNKNIDSYAAISYRSYKFTAETVKDEKAGTESATKETLAAAKKDAEAFKAAVTDEDSFKKLAAENEKKAENKDYKLMISDDTKTLTADATKETVSSSQSDEKFLKWAFSSDTKKGDTYLLEGTDGCTVFMMVDPMHKAPDNVTYDVRHILVKFPGADADAGDSEGSEEETTTAAGAESSEEETTEAETTTAAAKTEKKEDDVKVETLDTSKYTDIGVYLDVNADTAKDKATYKKAQDILQKYLDGEHTAEAFEALQNEYSEDTRDESTNELNSLVYLNTAKGDMVPQFESWSLEKGRKEGDVGIVETTYGYHIMYFVKITTTTWADTVRHALSEPKLTEIQTKACFVFGVDCGI
;
A
#
# COMPACT_ATOMS: atom_id res chain seq x y z
N MET A 1 -27.28 29.20 0.06
CA MET A 1 -26.95 27.83 -0.35
C MET A 1 -26.52 27.10 0.89
N ALA A 2 -27.37 26.22 1.39
CA ALA A 2 -27.12 25.43 2.60
C ALA A 2 -26.06 24.37 2.26
N LYS A 3 -24.94 24.34 3.02
CA LYS A 3 -24.04 23.20 3.05
C LYS A 3 -24.79 22.07 3.74
N GLU A 4 -25.09 20.99 3.05
CA GLU A 4 -25.55 19.77 3.66
C GLU A 4 -24.50 19.28 4.65
N GLU A 5 -24.87 19.22 5.93
CA GLU A 5 -24.04 18.61 6.96
C GLU A 5 -24.10 17.09 6.76
N LYS A 6 -22.94 16.52 6.46
CA LYS A 6 -22.80 15.07 6.33
C LYS A 6 -23.20 14.39 7.65
N ASN A 7 -24.08 13.39 7.55
CA ASN A 7 -24.53 12.54 8.63
C ASN A 7 -23.35 11.85 9.34
N SER A 8 -23.47 11.60 10.65
CA SER A 8 -22.41 10.99 11.46
C SER A 8 -21.93 9.63 10.95
N ALA A 9 -22.82 8.87 10.29
CA ALA A 9 -22.50 7.62 9.62
C ALA A 9 -21.62 7.81 8.37
N GLU A 10 -21.78 8.93 7.64
CA GLU A 10 -20.92 9.27 6.49
C GLU A 10 -19.54 9.74 6.94
N LYS A 11 -19.47 10.55 8.03
CA LYS A 11 -18.18 10.91 8.63
C LYS A 11 -17.41 9.68 9.13
N TYR A 12 -18.10 8.74 9.77
CA TYR A 12 -17.50 7.48 10.22
C TYR A 12 -17.03 6.60 9.04
N ARG A 13 -17.81 6.54 7.95
CA ARG A 13 -17.41 5.83 6.71
C ARG A 13 -16.21 6.49 6.05
N GLU A 14 -16.16 7.82 5.97
CA GLU A 14 -15.01 8.55 5.42
C GLU A 14 -13.76 8.41 6.30
N GLU A 15 -13.90 8.46 7.64
CA GLU A 15 -12.78 8.19 8.54
C GLU A 15 -12.30 6.75 8.47
N ARG A 16 -13.22 5.79 8.37
CA ARG A 16 -12.88 4.38 8.19
C ARG A 16 -12.19 4.16 6.84
N LYS A 17 -12.71 4.73 5.73
CA LYS A 17 -12.04 4.71 4.42
C LYS A 17 -10.64 5.35 4.49
N ALA A 18 -10.49 6.46 5.18
CA ALA A 18 -9.20 7.13 5.35
C ALA A 18 -8.22 6.29 6.20
N ARG A 19 -8.70 5.60 7.25
CA ARG A 19 -7.89 4.68 8.08
C ARG A 19 -7.51 3.44 7.31
N LEU A 20 -8.42 2.85 6.54
CA LEU A 20 -8.14 1.67 5.70
C LEU A 20 -7.21 2.00 4.54
N ALA A 21 -7.39 3.14 3.86
CA ALA A 21 -6.46 3.63 2.86
C ALA A 21 -5.07 3.92 3.46
N LYS A 22 -5.02 4.37 4.73
CA LYS A 22 -3.77 4.59 5.46
C LYS A 22 -3.14 3.27 5.93
N ALA A 23 -3.95 2.29 6.33
CA ALA A 23 -3.51 0.94 6.68
C ALA A 23 -3.06 0.16 5.45
N ALA A 24 -3.79 0.22 4.33
CA ALA A 24 -3.40 -0.37 3.05
C ALA A 24 -2.07 0.24 2.55
N LYS A 25 -1.91 1.58 2.64
CA LYS A 25 -0.63 2.24 2.34
C LYS A 25 0.49 1.84 3.31
N LYS A 26 0.18 1.54 4.58
CA LYS A 26 1.15 1.10 5.58
C LYS A 26 1.53 -0.38 5.37
N ASN A 27 0.57 -1.24 5.08
CA ASN A 27 0.80 -2.66 4.78
C ASN A 27 1.53 -2.85 3.45
N GLN A 28 1.24 -2.03 2.42
CA GLN A 28 2.08 -1.96 1.21
C GLN A 28 3.53 -1.56 1.52
N LYS A 29 3.76 -0.81 2.59
CA LYS A 29 5.13 -0.47 3.03
C LYS A 29 5.79 -1.58 3.85
N ALA A 30 5.04 -2.43 4.54
CA ALA A 30 5.57 -3.40 5.49
C ALA A 30 6.08 -4.69 4.85
N TYR A 31 5.58 -5.07 3.67
CA TYR A 31 5.93 -6.37 3.09
C TYR A 31 6.02 -6.35 1.57
N ASN A 32 7.04 -5.69 1.05
CA ASN A 32 7.49 -5.93 -0.31
C ASN A 32 9.01 -6.12 -0.32
N PRO A 33 9.49 -7.34 -0.48
CA PRO A 33 10.90 -7.51 -0.73
C PRO A 33 11.19 -6.98 -2.14
N GLN A 34 11.52 -5.73 -2.25
CA GLN A 34 12.61 -5.20 -3.03
C GLN A 34 12.42 -4.73 -4.47
N ALA A 35 11.81 -5.41 -5.38
CA ALA A 35 11.73 -4.94 -6.77
C ALA A 35 10.79 -3.72 -6.90
N GLY A 36 9.64 -3.75 -6.27
CA GLY A 36 8.68 -2.64 -6.28
C GLY A 36 9.11 -1.41 -5.47
N LYS A 37 9.96 -1.60 -4.42
CA LYS A 37 10.41 -0.47 -3.58
C LYS A 37 11.40 0.44 -4.29
N ILE A 38 12.24 -0.09 -5.16
CA ILE A 38 13.21 0.71 -5.91
C ILE A 38 12.52 1.41 -7.07
N ALA A 39 11.72 0.71 -7.85
CA ALA A 39 10.95 1.31 -8.92
C ALA A 39 9.97 2.37 -8.40
N GLY A 40 9.18 2.06 -7.38
CA GLY A 40 8.28 3.02 -6.75
C GLY A 40 8.99 4.21 -6.07
N LYS A 41 10.17 3.97 -5.45
CA LYS A 41 10.95 5.07 -4.88
C LYS A 41 11.60 5.95 -5.95
N VAL A 42 12.07 5.36 -7.04
CA VAL A 42 12.64 6.12 -8.16
C VAL A 42 11.56 6.93 -8.87
N ILE A 43 10.41 6.32 -9.16
CA ILE A 43 9.26 7.03 -9.76
C ILE A 43 8.71 8.09 -8.80
N ALA A 44 8.52 7.79 -7.53
CA ALA A 44 8.05 8.78 -6.55
C ALA A 44 9.03 9.93 -6.34
N VAL A 45 10.34 9.67 -6.38
CA VAL A 45 11.38 10.72 -6.34
C VAL A 45 11.33 11.58 -7.60
N ILE A 46 11.13 10.96 -8.76
CA ILE A 46 11.03 11.68 -10.05
C ILE A 46 9.78 12.57 -10.11
N LEU A 47 8.62 12.04 -9.71
CA LEU A 47 7.36 12.80 -9.68
C LEU A 47 7.34 13.90 -8.60
N ALA A 48 8.03 13.68 -7.48
CA ALA A 48 8.13 14.68 -6.41
C ALA A 48 9.01 15.88 -6.76
N VAL A 49 9.98 15.68 -7.63
CA VAL A 49 10.91 16.72 -8.10
C VAL A 49 10.22 17.74 -9.01
N ALA A 50 9.14 17.36 -9.69
CA ALA A 50 8.39 18.28 -10.56
C ALA A 50 7.79 19.50 -9.83
N ILE A 51 7.68 19.45 -8.52
CA ILE A 51 6.98 20.49 -7.72
C ILE A 51 7.94 21.49 -7.06
N VAL A 52 9.22 21.15 -6.87
CA VAL A 52 10.16 21.97 -6.07
C VAL A 52 11.29 22.56 -6.95
N ALA A 53 10.98 22.86 -8.17
CA ALA A 53 11.95 23.42 -9.12
C ALA A 53 12.36 24.84 -8.75
N GLY A 54 13.52 25.07 -8.21
CA GLY A 54 14.08 26.41 -8.22
C GLY A 54 15.37 26.72 -7.52
N ILE A 55 15.86 25.96 -6.59
CA ILE A 55 16.89 26.49 -5.67
C ILE A 55 18.26 25.78 -5.76
N GLY A 56 18.31 24.44 -6.02
CA GLY A 56 19.58 23.70 -6.02
C GLY A 56 20.36 23.68 -7.34
N ALA A 57 19.70 23.97 -8.46
CA ALA A 57 20.28 23.77 -9.79
C ALA A 57 21.25 24.91 -10.24
N PHE A 58 21.22 26.06 -9.57
CA PHE A 58 21.85 27.29 -10.09
C PHE A 58 23.40 27.27 -10.05
N ALA A 59 24.00 26.60 -9.07
CA ALA A 59 25.45 26.59 -8.92
C ALA A 59 26.17 25.61 -9.88
N LEU A 60 25.52 24.49 -10.24
CA LEU A 60 26.12 23.43 -11.08
C LEU A 60 25.76 23.58 -12.58
N SER A 61 24.87 24.48 -12.93
CA SER A 61 24.24 24.54 -14.27
C SER A 61 25.07 25.20 -15.38
N ARG A 62 26.24 25.76 -15.11
CA ARG A 62 26.93 26.61 -16.08
C ARG A 62 27.91 25.93 -17.07
N THR A 63 28.23 24.63 -16.94
CA THR A 63 29.26 24.01 -17.80
C THR A 63 28.82 22.67 -18.40
N GLY A 64 28.30 22.67 -19.65
CA GLY A 64 27.67 21.50 -20.25
C GLY A 64 28.59 20.41 -20.82
N ALA A 65 29.44 20.70 -21.78
CA ALA A 65 30.21 19.68 -22.49
C ALA A 65 31.53 19.28 -21.79
N LEU A 66 32.07 20.18 -20.97
CA LEU A 66 33.34 19.98 -20.27
C LEU A 66 33.23 19.21 -18.96
N VAL A 67 32.02 18.87 -18.51
CA VAL A 67 31.76 18.24 -17.20
C VAL A 67 31.47 16.75 -17.30
N LYS A 68 31.08 16.25 -18.48
CA LYS A 68 30.61 14.88 -18.66
C LYS A 68 31.57 13.79 -18.14
N ASN A 69 32.89 14.01 -18.26
CA ASN A 69 33.90 13.07 -17.81
C ASN A 69 34.74 13.63 -16.65
N LYS A 70 34.33 14.75 -16.03
CA LYS A 70 35.06 15.33 -14.92
C LYS A 70 34.76 14.53 -13.66
N VAL A 71 35.79 14.04 -13.01
CA VAL A 71 35.70 13.32 -11.74
C VAL A 71 35.32 14.29 -10.64
N ALA A 72 34.27 13.99 -9.89
CA ALA A 72 33.88 14.73 -8.69
C ALA A 72 34.71 14.27 -7.49
N PHE A 73 34.77 12.96 -7.28
CA PHE A 73 35.59 12.32 -6.25
C PHE A 73 35.80 10.84 -6.60
N LYS A 74 36.60 10.14 -5.80
CA LYS A 74 36.84 8.71 -5.95
C LYS A 74 36.31 7.95 -4.73
N VAL A 75 35.78 6.75 -4.99
CA VAL A 75 35.45 5.75 -3.98
C VAL A 75 36.40 4.57 -4.18
N GLY A 76 37.50 4.58 -3.44
CA GLY A 76 38.62 3.69 -3.74
C GLY A 76 39.22 3.97 -5.11
N ASP A 77 39.17 2.97 -5.97
CA ASP A 77 39.59 3.03 -7.39
C ASP A 77 38.46 3.43 -8.36
N VAL A 78 37.21 3.49 -7.88
CA VAL A 78 36.04 3.87 -8.70
C VAL A 78 35.93 5.39 -8.80
N GLU A 79 35.93 5.92 -10.01
CA GLU A 79 35.74 7.35 -10.28
C GLU A 79 34.24 7.68 -10.34
N VAL A 80 33.81 8.63 -9.52
CA VAL A 80 32.45 9.20 -9.57
C VAL A 80 32.51 10.49 -10.38
N THR A 81 31.76 10.56 -11.46
CA THR A 81 31.73 11.73 -12.33
C THR A 81 30.89 12.87 -11.72
N GLN A 82 31.15 14.11 -12.16
CA GLN A 82 30.35 15.25 -11.71
C GLN A 82 28.85 15.10 -12.05
N PRO A 83 28.44 14.62 -13.25
CA PRO A 83 27.02 14.36 -13.52
C PRO A 83 26.42 13.28 -12.63
N GLU A 84 27.14 12.22 -12.34
CA GLU A 84 26.69 11.17 -11.41
C GLU A 84 26.51 11.74 -9.99
N TYR A 85 27.48 12.47 -9.50
CA TYR A 85 27.37 13.17 -8.22
C TYR A 85 26.19 14.14 -8.20
N ALA A 86 25.99 14.93 -9.26
CA ALA A 86 24.90 15.88 -9.37
C ALA A 86 23.51 15.18 -9.32
N TYR A 87 23.38 14.02 -9.96
CA TYR A 87 22.17 13.21 -9.89
C TYR A 87 21.85 12.81 -8.43
N TYR A 88 22.81 12.24 -7.72
CA TYR A 88 22.59 11.83 -6.33
C TYR A 88 22.36 13.03 -5.40
N TYR A 89 23.10 14.12 -5.59
CA TYR A 89 22.92 15.33 -4.81
C TYR A 89 21.49 15.90 -4.98
N ALA A 90 21.03 16.06 -6.22
CA ALA A 90 19.71 16.60 -6.50
C ALA A 90 18.61 15.66 -6.02
N SER A 91 18.73 14.35 -6.25
CA SER A 91 17.76 13.35 -5.79
C SER A 91 17.64 13.36 -4.26
N SER A 92 18.76 13.37 -3.56
CA SER A 92 18.82 13.34 -2.10
C SER A 92 18.31 14.65 -1.48
N SER A 93 18.79 15.79 -1.97
CA SER A 93 18.37 17.09 -1.43
C SER A 93 16.89 17.35 -1.64
N ASN A 94 16.34 17.06 -2.82
CA ASN A 94 14.92 17.27 -3.12
C ASN A 94 14.03 16.36 -2.26
N GLN A 95 14.42 15.12 -2.04
CA GLN A 95 13.69 14.21 -1.16
C GLN A 95 13.66 14.74 0.28
N ILE A 96 14.80 15.15 0.80
CA ILE A 96 14.92 15.65 2.18
C ILE A 96 14.13 16.96 2.33
N ILE A 97 14.30 17.91 1.41
CA ILE A 97 13.59 19.20 1.43
C ILE A 97 12.08 18.96 1.49
N LYS A 98 11.56 18.08 0.67
CA LYS A 98 10.12 17.74 0.67
C LYS A 98 9.65 17.19 2.03
N TYR A 99 10.47 16.34 2.68
CA TYR A 99 10.15 15.86 4.02
C TYR A 99 10.23 16.97 5.07
N LEU A 100 11.20 17.86 4.96
CA LEU A 100 11.32 19.01 5.87
C LEU A 100 10.14 19.98 5.74
N GLU A 101 9.69 20.25 4.52
CA GLU A 101 8.50 21.07 4.26
C GLU A 101 7.23 20.44 4.85
N SER A 102 7.09 19.12 4.76
CA SER A 102 5.89 18.40 5.22
C SER A 102 5.89 18.10 6.72
N TYR A 103 7.04 17.78 7.28
CA TYR A 103 7.17 17.21 8.63
C TYR A 103 8.20 17.91 9.52
N GLY A 104 8.99 18.83 8.98
CA GLY A 104 10.09 19.47 9.72
C GLY A 104 9.63 20.12 11.03
N ASN A 105 8.52 20.83 11.01
CA ASN A 105 7.99 21.49 12.21
C ASN A 105 7.63 20.51 13.33
N TYR A 106 7.21 19.28 13.02
CA TYR A 106 6.88 18.24 14.02
C TYR A 106 8.11 17.71 14.74
N ILE A 107 9.27 17.83 14.13
CA ILE A 107 10.56 17.37 14.67
C ILE A 107 11.46 18.54 15.10
N GLY A 108 10.90 19.76 15.17
CA GLY A 108 11.62 20.96 15.59
C GLY A 108 12.62 21.49 14.56
N ILE A 109 12.42 21.19 13.25
CA ILE A 109 13.20 21.76 12.15
C ILE A 109 12.34 22.77 11.40
N SER A 110 12.78 24.03 11.40
CA SER A 110 12.21 25.07 10.53
C SER A 110 13.09 25.17 9.28
N TYR A 111 12.57 24.74 8.13
CA TYR A 111 13.21 24.85 6.83
C TYR A 111 12.44 25.81 5.95
N ASP A 112 13.11 26.81 5.38
CA ASP A 112 12.52 27.82 4.49
C ASP A 112 12.97 27.55 3.06
N SER A 113 12.07 27.03 2.23
CA SER A 113 12.34 26.74 0.80
C SER A 113 12.63 27.99 -0.04
N THR A 114 12.34 29.19 0.46
CA THR A 114 12.67 30.46 -0.22
C THR A 114 14.11 30.92 0.04
N VAL A 115 14.77 30.31 1.03
CA VAL A 115 16.16 30.60 1.38
C VAL A 115 17.05 29.47 0.90
N THR A 116 18.20 29.80 0.31
CA THR A 116 19.12 28.77 -0.18
C THR A 116 19.69 27.90 0.97
N PRO A 117 19.91 26.58 0.77
CA PRO A 117 20.36 25.67 1.81
C PRO A 117 21.70 26.05 2.47
N ASP A 118 22.57 26.76 1.75
CA ASP A 118 23.86 27.24 2.25
C ASP A 118 23.75 28.35 3.31
N LYS A 119 22.55 28.94 3.45
CA LYS A 119 22.25 30.00 4.42
C LYS A 119 21.43 29.50 5.61
N GLN A 120 21.11 28.23 5.64
CA GLN A 120 20.30 27.62 6.70
C GLN A 120 21.13 26.59 7.46
N GLN A 121 21.04 26.65 8.80
CA GLN A 121 21.78 25.74 9.66
C GLN A 121 21.18 24.33 9.67
N TYR A 122 22.03 23.34 9.50
CA TYR A 122 21.67 21.95 9.68
C TYR A 122 21.43 21.64 11.16
N THR A 123 20.55 20.69 11.43
CA THR A 123 20.30 20.15 12.77
C THR A 123 20.17 18.63 12.75
N ALA A 124 20.71 17.97 13.78
CA ALA A 124 20.66 16.52 13.95
C ALA A 124 19.24 15.97 14.17
N ASN A 125 18.23 16.83 14.42
CA ASN A 125 16.84 16.41 14.53
C ASN A 125 16.32 15.66 13.30
N ILE A 126 17.00 15.80 12.16
CA ILE A 126 16.71 15.02 10.93
C ILE A 126 16.69 13.50 11.17
N GLN A 127 17.39 13.03 12.21
CA GLN A 127 17.39 11.62 12.62
C GLN A 127 15.97 11.12 12.94
N ALA A 128 15.08 11.98 13.43
CA ALA A 128 13.69 11.62 13.71
C ALA A 128 12.91 11.22 12.44
N LEU A 129 13.41 11.59 11.24
CA LEU A 129 12.88 11.15 9.95
C LEU A 129 13.63 9.91 9.39
N GLY A 130 14.49 9.27 10.18
CA GLY A 130 15.26 8.09 9.77
C GLY A 130 16.49 8.40 8.89
N TYR A 131 16.90 9.67 8.78
CA TYR A 131 18.10 10.05 8.03
C TYR A 131 19.34 10.04 8.92
N PRO A 132 20.54 9.70 8.37
CA PRO A 132 21.78 9.73 9.15
C PRO A 132 22.16 11.16 9.54
N THR A 133 22.79 11.30 10.68
CA THR A 133 23.36 12.58 11.13
C THR A 133 24.81 12.75 10.67
N MET A 134 25.25 14.01 10.57
CA MET A 134 26.68 14.34 10.43
C MET A 134 27.35 14.26 11.80
N ASP A 135 28.56 13.71 11.84
CA ASP A 135 29.42 13.73 13.04
C ASP A 135 30.16 15.09 13.11
N LEU A 136 29.53 16.03 13.83
CA LEU A 136 30.07 17.36 14.05
C LEU A 136 30.76 17.42 15.42
N LYS A 137 31.99 17.90 15.45
CA LYS A 137 32.71 18.12 16.71
C LYS A 137 32.06 19.26 17.50
N GLU A 138 32.31 19.27 18.79
CA GLU A 138 31.84 20.35 19.67
C GLU A 138 32.27 21.72 19.14
N GLY A 139 31.31 22.62 18.89
CA GLY A 139 31.53 23.95 18.34
C GLY A 139 31.57 24.03 16.81
N GLU A 140 31.50 22.92 16.09
CA GLU A 140 31.31 22.91 14.64
C GLU A 140 29.85 23.11 14.26
N SER A 141 29.62 23.82 13.16
CA SER A 141 28.27 23.99 12.57
C SER A 141 28.33 23.64 11.09
N ALA A 142 27.25 23.14 10.56
CA ALA A 142 27.08 22.82 9.15
C ALA A 142 25.82 23.46 8.60
N THR A 143 25.79 23.68 7.31
CA THR A 143 24.60 24.12 6.59
C THR A 143 23.83 22.94 6.02
N TRP A 144 22.60 23.17 5.53
CA TRP A 144 21.88 22.13 4.79
C TRP A 144 22.58 21.73 3.49
N THR A 145 23.34 22.64 2.87
CA THR A 145 24.18 22.27 1.72
C THR A 145 25.24 21.25 2.10
N ASP A 146 25.94 21.47 3.23
CA ASP A 146 26.96 20.52 3.72
C ASP A 146 26.33 19.15 4.01
N TYR A 147 25.13 19.14 4.59
CA TYR A 147 24.40 17.91 4.86
C TYR A 147 23.98 17.17 3.58
N PHE A 148 23.46 17.88 2.57
CA PHE A 148 23.09 17.25 1.31
C PHE A 148 24.32 16.69 0.57
N GLU A 149 25.45 17.38 0.64
CA GLU A 149 26.70 16.85 0.12
C GLU A 149 27.17 15.59 0.85
N PHE A 150 27.13 15.61 2.17
CA PHE A 150 27.45 14.47 3.01
C PHE A 150 26.58 13.27 2.65
N PHE A 151 25.26 13.47 2.60
CA PHE A 151 24.30 12.40 2.36
C PHE A 151 24.44 11.81 0.95
N ALA A 152 24.59 12.65 -0.08
CA ALA A 152 24.82 12.19 -1.45
C ALA A 152 26.11 11.36 -1.57
N LYS A 153 27.21 11.84 -0.98
CA LYS A 153 28.48 11.12 -0.98
C LYS A 153 28.38 9.78 -0.24
N LYS A 154 27.65 9.74 0.89
CA LYS A 154 27.40 8.51 1.65
C LYS A 154 26.60 7.49 0.82
N GLN A 155 25.52 7.91 0.17
CA GLN A 155 24.74 7.03 -0.71
C GLN A 155 25.57 6.44 -1.84
N ILE A 156 26.34 7.28 -2.54
CA ILE A 156 27.20 6.82 -3.63
C ILE A 156 28.21 5.78 -3.13
N ARG A 157 28.89 6.05 -2.02
CA ARG A 157 29.86 5.12 -1.42
C ARG A 157 29.21 3.79 -1.07
N GLN A 158 28.04 3.84 -0.45
CA GLN A 158 27.28 2.64 -0.07
C GLN A 158 26.88 1.81 -1.29
N ILE A 159 26.33 2.45 -2.33
CA ILE A 159 25.92 1.76 -3.55
C ILE A 159 27.13 1.14 -4.26
N LYS A 160 28.20 1.91 -4.46
CA LYS A 160 29.43 1.37 -5.10
C LYS A 160 30.05 0.23 -4.28
N GLY A 161 30.00 0.33 -2.94
CA GLY A 161 30.44 -0.74 -2.06
C GLY A 161 29.61 -2.01 -2.21
N LEU A 162 28.29 -1.88 -2.21
CA LEU A 162 27.38 -3.02 -2.43
C LEU A 162 27.54 -3.63 -3.82
N VAL A 163 27.70 -2.82 -4.86
CA VAL A 163 27.99 -3.30 -6.23
C VAL A 163 29.29 -4.09 -6.27
N LYS A 164 30.35 -3.62 -5.58
CA LYS A 164 31.59 -4.37 -5.48
C LYS A 164 31.39 -5.72 -4.79
N LEU A 165 30.68 -5.75 -3.66
CA LEU A 165 30.37 -6.99 -2.94
C LEU A 165 29.50 -7.92 -3.77
N ALA A 166 28.53 -7.39 -4.53
CA ALA A 166 27.71 -8.15 -5.48
C ALA A 166 28.58 -8.86 -6.53
N ASN A 167 29.51 -8.11 -7.15
CA ASN A 167 30.42 -8.64 -8.15
C ASN A 167 31.37 -9.70 -7.56
N GLU A 168 31.90 -9.49 -6.36
CA GLU A 168 32.74 -10.47 -5.65
C GLU A 168 31.97 -11.78 -5.36
N LYS A 169 30.66 -11.68 -5.16
CA LYS A 169 29.76 -12.81 -4.91
C LYS A 169 29.14 -13.39 -6.20
N ASN A 170 29.47 -12.84 -7.37
CA ASN A 170 28.89 -13.18 -8.67
C ASN A 170 27.36 -13.00 -8.73
N VAL A 171 26.83 -12.03 -8.01
CA VAL A 171 25.44 -11.59 -8.17
C VAL A 171 25.36 -10.68 -9.39
N THR A 172 24.44 -10.96 -10.31
CA THR A 172 24.26 -10.22 -11.55
C THR A 172 22.80 -9.88 -11.78
N LEU A 173 22.54 -8.80 -12.52
CA LEU A 173 21.20 -8.50 -13.01
C LEU A 173 20.84 -9.50 -14.13
N ASP A 174 19.62 -10.01 -14.11
CA ASP A 174 19.06 -10.83 -15.17
C ASP A 174 18.30 -9.98 -16.20
N GLU A 175 17.70 -10.65 -17.20
CA GLU A 175 16.99 -9.96 -18.27
C GLU A 175 15.73 -9.24 -17.77
N SER A 176 15.05 -9.78 -16.77
CA SER A 176 13.87 -9.16 -16.15
C SER A 176 14.24 -7.87 -15.41
N ASP A 177 15.38 -7.88 -14.66
CA ASP A 177 15.88 -6.68 -14.01
C ASP A 177 16.15 -5.56 -15.02
N LEU A 178 16.79 -5.92 -16.16
CA LEU A 178 17.14 -4.96 -17.20
C LEU A 178 15.89 -4.41 -17.92
N LYS A 179 14.92 -5.26 -18.21
CA LYS A 179 13.62 -4.83 -18.79
C LYS A 179 12.88 -3.89 -17.85
N THR A 180 12.87 -4.18 -16.54
CA THR A 180 12.25 -3.29 -15.54
C THR A 180 12.89 -1.90 -15.54
N ILE A 181 14.21 -1.82 -15.69
CA ILE A 181 14.91 -0.53 -15.79
C ILE A 181 14.50 0.21 -17.07
N ASP A 182 14.42 -0.48 -18.20
CA ASP A 182 14.03 0.12 -19.48
C ASP A 182 12.57 0.62 -19.43
N LYS A 183 11.68 -0.19 -18.92
CA LYS A 183 10.27 0.16 -18.74
C LYS A 183 10.08 1.38 -17.80
N ASN A 184 10.87 1.49 -16.72
CA ASN A 184 10.82 2.65 -15.84
C ASN A 184 11.22 3.95 -16.57
N LEU A 185 12.16 3.88 -17.52
CA LEU A 185 12.54 5.03 -18.34
C LEU A 185 11.48 5.37 -19.40
N GLU A 186 10.83 4.35 -19.98
CA GLU A 186 9.71 4.51 -20.91
C GLU A 186 8.51 5.15 -20.21
N SER A 187 8.07 4.63 -19.08
CA SER A 187 6.97 5.21 -18.28
C SER A 187 7.26 6.65 -17.84
N MET A 188 8.54 6.98 -17.62
CA MET A 188 8.91 8.35 -17.35
C MET A 188 8.69 9.26 -18.57
N GLN A 189 9.00 8.81 -19.80
CA GLN A 189 8.72 9.58 -21.00
C GLN A 189 7.23 9.76 -21.19
N GLU A 190 6.43 8.72 -20.98
CA GLU A 190 4.96 8.78 -21.04
C GLU A 190 4.39 9.79 -20.05
N SER A 191 4.88 9.80 -18.81
CA SER A 191 4.48 10.79 -17.79
C SER A 191 4.86 12.23 -18.20
N LEU A 192 6.02 12.43 -18.83
CA LEU A 192 6.43 13.74 -19.35
C LEU A 192 5.55 14.18 -20.53
N ASP A 193 5.15 13.25 -21.39
CA ASP A 193 4.28 13.53 -22.53
C ASP A 193 2.86 13.85 -22.07
N SER A 194 2.33 13.14 -21.07
CA SER A 194 1.04 13.43 -20.42
C SER A 194 1.04 14.80 -19.75
N SER A 195 2.12 15.11 -19.00
CA SER A 195 2.29 16.44 -18.39
C SER A 195 2.39 17.56 -19.43
N ALA A 196 2.99 17.28 -20.59
CA ALA A 196 3.06 18.23 -21.70
C ALA A 196 1.68 18.55 -22.28
N ALA A 197 0.76 17.60 -22.33
CA ALA A 197 -0.61 17.80 -22.79
C ALA A 197 -1.38 18.77 -21.88
N SER A 198 -1.11 18.77 -20.58
CA SER A 198 -1.77 19.64 -19.59
C SER A 198 -1.09 21.01 -19.44
N THR A 199 0.24 21.08 -19.53
CA THR A 199 1.03 22.28 -19.26
C THR A 199 1.44 23.04 -20.54
N GLY A 200 1.38 22.40 -21.70
CA GLY A 200 1.90 22.92 -22.97
C GLY A 200 3.44 22.92 -23.05
N ILE A 201 4.15 22.34 -22.09
CA ILE A 201 5.62 22.29 -22.03
C ILE A 201 6.07 20.85 -22.23
N SER A 202 6.70 20.55 -23.38
CA SER A 202 7.20 19.21 -23.70
C SER A 202 8.68 19.08 -23.31
N TYR A 203 9.00 18.00 -22.59
CA TYR A 203 10.36 17.59 -22.29
C TYR A 203 10.61 16.19 -22.82
N SER A 204 11.78 15.96 -23.44
CA SER A 204 12.31 14.59 -23.55
C SER A 204 12.94 14.18 -22.20
N VAL A 205 13.02 12.87 -21.93
CA VAL A 205 13.71 12.33 -20.73
C VAL A 205 15.10 12.95 -20.56
N ASN A 206 15.86 13.07 -21.64
CA ASN A 206 17.19 13.71 -21.59
C ASN A 206 17.10 15.23 -21.31
N GLY A 207 16.07 15.90 -21.78
CA GLY A 207 15.79 17.31 -21.47
C GLY A 207 15.48 17.50 -19.99
N TYR A 208 14.60 16.65 -19.48
CA TYR A 208 14.23 16.61 -18.09
C TYR A 208 15.44 16.35 -17.18
N PHE A 209 16.23 15.30 -17.43
CA PHE A 209 17.40 15.00 -16.62
C PHE A 209 18.40 16.14 -16.57
N ARG A 210 18.62 16.82 -17.71
CA ARG A 210 19.52 17.96 -17.78
C ARG A 210 19.01 19.17 -16.99
N GLU A 211 17.70 19.41 -17.00
CA GLU A 211 17.06 20.50 -16.29
C GLU A 211 17.11 20.30 -14.78
N TYR A 212 16.74 19.10 -14.34
CA TYR A 212 16.57 18.78 -12.92
C TYR A 212 17.84 18.38 -12.19
N TYR A 213 18.73 17.62 -12.84
CA TYR A 213 19.94 17.11 -12.21
C TYR A 213 21.20 17.84 -12.68
N GLY A 214 21.08 18.64 -13.72
CA GLY A 214 22.20 19.41 -14.24
C GLY A 214 22.80 18.89 -15.54
N LYS A 215 23.67 19.74 -16.12
CA LYS A 215 24.29 19.46 -17.41
C LYS A 215 25.21 18.23 -17.33
N GLY A 216 25.05 17.32 -18.29
CA GLY A 216 25.78 16.06 -18.36
C GLY A 216 25.00 14.85 -17.85
N VAL A 217 23.97 15.05 -17.02
CA VAL A 217 23.04 13.99 -16.66
C VAL A 217 22.15 13.71 -17.87
N ASN A 218 22.06 12.46 -18.26
CA ASN A 218 21.31 11.98 -19.41
C ASN A 218 20.82 10.54 -19.15
N GLU A 219 19.92 10.07 -19.99
CA GLU A 219 19.29 8.76 -19.89
C GLU A 219 20.31 7.61 -19.75
N LYS A 220 21.38 7.62 -20.56
CA LYS A 220 22.42 6.61 -20.47
C LYS A 220 23.08 6.55 -19.09
N LEU A 221 23.40 7.70 -18.51
CA LEU A 221 23.99 7.79 -17.16
C LEU A 221 22.99 7.32 -16.11
N VAL A 222 21.74 7.79 -16.21
CA VAL A 222 20.68 7.40 -15.26
C VAL A 222 20.41 5.90 -15.33
N LYS A 223 20.39 5.31 -16.54
CA LYS A 223 20.26 3.87 -16.71
C LYS A 223 21.39 3.09 -16.02
N GLU A 224 22.64 3.54 -16.12
CA GLU A 224 23.76 2.91 -15.40
C GLU A 224 23.63 3.08 -13.86
N ILE A 225 23.20 4.25 -13.39
CA ILE A 225 22.91 4.45 -11.96
C ILE A 225 21.79 3.51 -11.49
N MET A 226 20.73 3.36 -12.27
CA MET A 226 19.63 2.43 -11.94
C MET A 226 20.11 0.97 -11.90
N LYS A 227 21.01 0.57 -12.80
CA LYS A 227 21.65 -0.77 -12.76
C LYS A 227 22.45 -0.97 -11.48
N ASP A 228 23.26 -0.01 -11.09
CA ASP A 228 24.04 -0.08 -9.84
C ASP A 228 23.11 -0.19 -8.62
N GLN A 229 22.04 0.60 -8.59
CA GLN A 229 21.04 0.55 -7.53
C GLN A 229 20.29 -0.79 -7.49
N SER A 230 19.88 -1.31 -8.65
CA SER A 230 19.21 -2.60 -8.76
C SER A 230 20.15 -3.75 -8.35
N LEU A 231 21.41 -3.71 -8.78
CA LEU A 231 22.40 -4.72 -8.39
C LEU A 231 22.70 -4.69 -6.89
N ALA A 232 22.83 -3.50 -6.31
CA ALA A 232 23.03 -3.33 -4.88
C ALA A 232 21.86 -3.90 -4.06
N SER A 233 20.63 -3.67 -4.53
CA SER A 233 19.44 -4.24 -3.90
C SER A 233 19.41 -5.76 -4.04
N LYS A 234 19.61 -6.28 -5.25
CA LYS A 234 19.62 -7.73 -5.49
C LYS A 234 20.67 -8.45 -4.64
N TYR A 235 21.82 -7.81 -4.43
CA TYR A 235 22.83 -8.33 -3.50
C TYR A 235 22.31 -8.42 -2.07
N LEU A 236 21.64 -7.38 -1.58
CA LEU A 236 21.06 -7.41 -0.23
C LEU A 236 19.98 -8.48 -0.10
N ASP A 237 19.18 -8.73 -1.15
CA ASP A 237 18.19 -9.79 -1.19
C ASP A 237 18.81 -11.18 -1.09
N VAL A 238 19.91 -11.39 -1.81
CA VAL A 238 20.67 -12.63 -1.74
C VAL A 238 21.24 -12.82 -0.34
N MET A 239 21.79 -11.74 0.23
CA MET A 239 22.36 -11.80 1.58
C MET A 239 21.30 -12.05 2.65
N ASP A 240 20.12 -11.43 2.52
CA ASP A 240 19.01 -11.64 3.44
C ASP A 240 18.60 -13.12 3.47
N LYS A 241 18.32 -13.69 2.31
CA LYS A 241 17.96 -15.11 2.17
C LYS A 241 19.04 -16.04 2.76
N GLU A 242 20.32 -15.73 2.52
CA GLU A 242 21.42 -16.53 3.07
C GLU A 242 21.51 -16.42 4.59
N ILE A 243 21.33 -15.23 5.13
CA ILE A 243 21.35 -14.96 6.57
C ILE A 243 20.16 -15.67 7.23
N GLU A 244 18.97 -15.53 6.66
CA GLU A 244 17.75 -16.19 7.16
C GLU A 244 17.90 -17.73 7.16
N ALA A 245 18.39 -18.28 6.04
CA ALA A 245 18.66 -19.73 5.93
C ALA A 245 19.72 -20.24 6.89
N GLY A 246 20.59 -19.36 7.38
CA GLY A 246 21.61 -19.69 8.38
C GLY A 246 21.08 -19.88 9.81
N TYR A 247 19.83 -19.48 10.09
CA TYR A 247 19.22 -19.67 11.40
C TYR A 247 18.54 -21.02 11.52
N THR A 248 18.90 -21.77 12.54
CA THR A 248 18.23 -23.02 12.89
C THR A 248 16.88 -22.76 13.56
N ASP A 249 15.92 -23.68 13.43
CA ASP A 249 14.61 -23.57 14.08
C ASP A 249 14.72 -23.35 15.60
N LYS A 250 15.73 -23.94 16.24
CA LYS A 250 16.00 -23.73 17.67
C LYS A 250 16.39 -22.28 17.99
N GLN A 251 17.11 -21.60 17.10
CA GLN A 251 17.46 -20.18 17.27
C GLN A 251 16.24 -19.29 17.06
N VAL A 252 15.44 -19.61 16.06
CA VAL A 252 14.16 -18.93 15.76
C VAL A 252 13.20 -19.06 16.94
N GLU A 253 12.99 -20.27 17.46
CA GLU A 253 12.14 -20.51 18.61
C GLU A 253 12.63 -19.79 19.87
N LYS A 254 13.95 -19.73 20.07
CA LYS A 254 14.55 -19.00 21.19
C LYS A 254 14.28 -17.49 21.09
N GLU A 255 14.41 -16.91 19.90
CA GLU A 255 14.16 -15.49 19.68
C GLU A 255 12.67 -15.16 19.83
N TYR A 256 11.79 -16.01 19.27
CA TYR A 256 10.35 -15.91 19.47
C TYR A 256 9.99 -15.84 20.95
N ASN A 257 10.47 -16.82 21.74
CA ASN A 257 10.16 -16.90 23.17
C ASN A 257 10.77 -15.75 24.00
N LYS A 258 11.87 -15.16 23.54
CA LYS A 258 12.51 -14.01 24.19
C LYS A 258 11.73 -12.72 23.98
N ASN A 259 11.12 -12.53 22.81
CA ASN A 259 10.42 -11.33 22.39
C ASN A 259 8.99 -11.68 21.92
N ILE A 260 8.32 -12.54 22.68
CA ILE A 260 7.02 -13.11 22.30
C ILE A 260 5.96 -12.04 22.00
N ASP A 261 5.96 -10.95 22.75
CA ASP A 261 5.03 -9.83 22.58
C ASP A 261 5.24 -9.05 21.25
N SER A 262 6.38 -9.23 20.59
CA SER A 262 6.67 -8.62 19.28
C SER A 262 6.25 -9.50 18.11
N TYR A 263 6.13 -10.82 18.33
CA TYR A 263 5.87 -11.78 17.25
C TYR A 263 4.53 -12.52 17.39
N ALA A 264 3.99 -12.57 18.61
CA ALA A 264 2.74 -13.27 18.86
C ALA A 264 1.54 -12.53 18.28
N ALA A 265 0.54 -13.29 17.92
CA ALA A 265 -0.81 -12.79 17.67
C ALA A 265 -1.70 -13.03 18.88
N ILE A 266 -2.79 -12.28 18.97
CA ILE A 266 -3.87 -12.44 19.95
C ILE A 266 -5.21 -12.38 19.24
N SER A 267 -6.23 -12.98 19.84
CA SER A 267 -7.61 -12.76 19.41
C SER A 267 -8.43 -12.24 20.58
N TYR A 268 -9.21 -11.20 20.32
CA TYR A 268 -10.05 -10.58 21.36
C TYR A 268 -11.39 -10.11 20.79
N ARG A 269 -12.39 -10.01 21.64
CA ARG A 269 -13.62 -9.30 21.34
C ARG A 269 -13.56 -7.91 21.92
N SER A 270 -14.22 -6.97 21.23
CA SER A 270 -14.35 -5.59 21.70
C SER A 270 -15.77 -5.05 21.49
N TYR A 271 -16.24 -4.24 22.45
CA TYR A 271 -17.49 -3.53 22.33
C TYR A 271 -17.34 -2.12 22.94
N LYS A 272 -17.71 -1.10 22.18
CA LYS A 272 -17.56 0.31 22.56
C LYS A 272 -18.87 0.90 23.03
N PHE A 273 -18.85 1.51 24.19
CA PHE A 273 -19.90 2.36 24.76
C PHE A 273 -19.55 3.82 24.44
N THR A 274 -20.19 4.36 23.42
CA THR A 274 -19.96 5.76 23.00
C THR A 274 -20.75 6.68 23.93
N ALA A 275 -20.08 7.71 24.47
CA ALA A 275 -20.74 8.73 25.27
C ALA A 275 -21.62 9.62 24.38
N GLU A 276 -22.81 10.01 24.88
CA GLU A 276 -23.64 10.98 24.20
C GLU A 276 -22.91 12.32 24.06
N THR A 277 -23.05 12.94 22.89
CA THR A 277 -22.49 14.28 22.68
C THR A 277 -23.51 15.34 23.03
N VAL A 278 -23.04 16.40 23.68
CA VAL A 278 -23.84 17.59 24.04
C VAL A 278 -23.36 18.76 23.20
N LYS A 279 -24.30 19.48 22.61
CA LYS A 279 -24.01 20.67 21.82
C LYS A 279 -23.65 21.84 22.69
N ASP A 280 -22.47 22.41 22.51
CA ASP A 280 -22.12 23.72 23.08
C ASP A 280 -22.74 24.82 22.19
N GLU A 281 -23.79 25.45 22.68
CA GLU A 281 -24.51 26.52 21.95
C GLU A 281 -23.63 27.74 21.63
N LYS A 282 -22.53 27.94 22.37
CA LYS A 282 -21.61 29.07 22.15
C LYS A 282 -20.52 28.75 21.16
N ALA A 283 -19.99 27.51 21.18
CA ALA A 283 -18.93 27.06 20.30
C ALA A 283 -19.46 26.42 19.02
N GLY A 284 -20.74 26.02 18.97
CA GLY A 284 -21.33 25.29 17.83
C GLY A 284 -20.78 23.88 17.63
N THR A 285 -20.01 23.37 18.59
CA THR A 285 -19.39 22.03 18.55
C THR A 285 -20.16 21.06 19.44
N GLU A 286 -20.19 19.78 19.03
CA GLU A 286 -20.71 18.69 19.84
C GLU A 286 -19.56 17.89 20.44
N SER A 287 -19.59 17.67 21.76
CA SER A 287 -18.58 16.89 22.46
C SER A 287 -19.17 16.12 23.65
N ALA A 288 -18.51 15.04 24.03
CA ALA A 288 -18.85 14.31 25.24
C ALA A 288 -18.53 15.15 26.47
N THR A 289 -19.42 15.11 27.48
CA THR A 289 -19.23 15.77 28.77
C THR A 289 -18.73 14.77 29.81
N LYS A 290 -18.31 15.30 31.01
CA LYS A 290 -17.93 14.42 32.11
C LYS A 290 -19.08 13.50 32.55
N GLU A 291 -20.30 14.01 32.48
CA GLU A 291 -21.52 13.31 32.89
C GLU A 291 -21.84 12.18 31.89
N THR A 292 -21.77 12.45 30.56
CA THR A 292 -22.03 11.45 29.54
C THR A 292 -20.92 10.40 29.46
N LEU A 293 -19.67 10.79 29.66
CA LEU A 293 -18.55 9.85 29.80
C LEU A 293 -18.70 8.95 31.04
N ALA A 294 -19.15 9.50 32.19
CA ALA A 294 -19.40 8.71 33.38
C ALA A 294 -20.57 7.73 33.20
N ALA A 295 -21.61 8.10 32.45
CA ALA A 295 -22.69 7.21 32.07
C ALA A 295 -22.21 6.05 31.20
N ALA A 296 -21.48 6.34 30.12
CA ALA A 296 -20.90 5.33 29.25
C ALA A 296 -19.95 4.37 30.00
N LYS A 297 -19.14 4.93 30.94
CA LYS A 297 -18.27 4.11 31.81
C LYS A 297 -19.07 3.18 32.70
N LYS A 298 -20.13 3.66 33.31
CA LYS A 298 -21.00 2.85 34.20
C LYS A 298 -21.62 1.68 33.41
N ASP A 299 -22.09 1.91 32.18
CA ASP A 299 -22.65 0.88 31.34
C ASP A 299 -21.60 -0.12 30.89
N ALA A 300 -20.41 0.35 30.55
CA ALA A 300 -19.26 -0.49 30.22
C ALA A 300 -18.80 -1.36 31.41
N GLU A 301 -18.77 -0.81 32.61
CA GLU A 301 -18.47 -1.56 33.85
C GLU A 301 -19.52 -2.63 34.14
N ALA A 302 -20.81 -2.32 33.95
CA ALA A 302 -21.91 -3.27 34.12
C ALA A 302 -21.83 -4.40 33.06
N PHE A 303 -21.55 -4.05 31.81
CA PHE A 303 -21.29 -5.02 30.75
C PHE A 303 -20.11 -5.93 31.10
N LYS A 304 -18.97 -5.36 31.44
CA LYS A 304 -17.77 -6.09 31.83
C LYS A 304 -18.04 -7.07 32.97
N ALA A 305 -18.80 -6.65 33.98
CA ALA A 305 -19.15 -7.49 35.13
C ALA A 305 -20.11 -8.65 34.76
N ALA A 306 -20.89 -8.50 33.71
CA ALA A 306 -21.84 -9.51 33.23
C ALA A 306 -21.22 -10.49 32.21
N VAL A 307 -20.08 -10.18 31.64
CA VAL A 307 -19.36 -11.08 30.71
C VAL A 307 -18.77 -12.25 31.48
N THR A 308 -19.15 -13.47 31.11
CA THR A 308 -18.67 -14.73 31.69
C THR A 308 -17.87 -15.57 30.70
N ASP A 309 -18.18 -15.42 29.42
CA ASP A 309 -17.60 -16.14 28.31
C ASP A 309 -17.88 -15.40 26.98
N GLU A 310 -17.40 -15.96 25.90
CA GLU A 310 -17.49 -15.36 24.56
C GLU A 310 -18.94 -15.24 24.04
N ASP A 311 -19.79 -16.24 24.33
CA ASP A 311 -21.20 -16.21 23.93
C ASP A 311 -21.98 -15.17 24.73
N SER A 312 -21.68 -15.02 26.02
CA SER A 312 -22.25 -13.95 26.85
C SER A 312 -21.81 -12.56 26.38
N PHE A 313 -20.57 -12.41 25.92
CA PHE A 313 -20.09 -11.15 25.34
C PHE A 313 -20.90 -10.75 24.12
N LYS A 314 -21.04 -11.66 23.14
CA LYS A 314 -21.82 -11.41 21.89
C LYS A 314 -23.27 -11.09 22.21
N LYS A 315 -23.88 -11.87 23.12
CA LYS A 315 -25.27 -11.66 23.53
C LYS A 315 -25.49 -10.30 24.19
N LEU A 316 -24.63 -9.92 25.12
CA LEU A 316 -24.70 -8.62 25.79
C LEU A 316 -24.48 -7.46 24.83
N ALA A 317 -23.55 -7.60 23.87
CA ALA A 317 -23.34 -6.61 22.81
C ALA A 317 -24.63 -6.45 21.98
N ALA A 318 -25.23 -7.54 21.53
CA ALA A 318 -26.48 -7.54 20.78
C ALA A 318 -27.66 -6.92 21.59
N GLU A 319 -27.74 -7.19 22.89
CA GLU A 319 -28.76 -6.58 23.76
C GLU A 319 -28.60 -5.06 23.89
N ASN A 320 -27.35 -4.56 23.92
CA ASN A 320 -27.09 -3.12 23.95
C ASN A 320 -27.39 -2.46 22.61
N GLU A 321 -27.01 -3.07 21.48
CA GLU A 321 -27.38 -2.59 20.14
C GLU A 321 -28.88 -2.56 19.93
N LYS A 322 -29.61 -3.56 20.45
CA LYS A 322 -31.06 -3.58 20.40
C LYS A 322 -31.71 -2.47 21.22
N LYS A 323 -31.14 -2.15 22.38
CA LYS A 323 -31.58 -1.00 23.21
C LYS A 323 -31.33 0.34 22.53
N ALA A 324 -30.24 0.43 21.78
CA ALA A 324 -29.88 1.60 20.95
C ALA A 324 -30.66 1.66 19.62
N GLU A 325 -31.66 0.78 19.41
CA GLU A 325 -32.47 0.68 18.20
C GLU A 325 -31.66 0.42 16.89
N ASN A 326 -30.46 -0.14 17.02
CA ASN A 326 -29.67 -0.55 15.87
C ASN A 326 -30.31 -1.78 15.22
N LYS A 327 -30.66 -1.65 13.91
CA LYS A 327 -31.33 -2.72 13.15
C LYS A 327 -30.49 -3.97 13.02
N ASP A 328 -29.16 -3.82 13.04
CA ASP A 328 -28.19 -4.90 12.82
C ASP A 328 -27.78 -5.64 14.11
N TYR A 329 -28.52 -5.44 15.22
CA TYR A 329 -28.18 -6.07 16.50
C TYR A 329 -28.04 -7.60 16.43
N LYS A 330 -28.76 -8.24 15.53
CA LYS A 330 -28.69 -9.71 15.36
C LYS A 330 -27.32 -10.16 14.82
N LEU A 331 -26.67 -9.33 14.02
CA LEU A 331 -25.35 -9.63 13.45
C LEU A 331 -24.28 -9.75 14.55
N MET A 332 -24.45 -9.08 15.70
CA MET A 332 -23.56 -9.23 16.84
C MET A 332 -23.48 -10.66 17.38
N ILE A 333 -24.47 -11.51 17.07
CA ILE A 333 -24.52 -12.92 17.48
C ILE A 333 -24.11 -13.83 16.33
N SER A 334 -24.63 -13.57 15.12
CA SER A 334 -24.47 -14.46 13.97
C SER A 334 -23.19 -14.25 13.18
N ASP A 335 -22.60 -13.07 13.27
CA ASP A 335 -21.36 -12.70 12.56
C ASP A 335 -20.23 -12.48 13.55
N ASP A 336 -19.27 -13.41 13.56
CA ASP A 336 -18.12 -13.34 14.45
C ASP A 336 -17.21 -12.14 14.16
N THR A 337 -17.24 -11.58 12.97
CA THR A 337 -16.43 -10.43 12.58
C THR A 337 -16.85 -9.12 13.26
N LYS A 338 -18.08 -9.03 13.76
CA LYS A 338 -18.64 -7.79 14.32
C LYS A 338 -17.98 -7.33 15.61
N THR A 339 -17.56 -8.25 16.46
CA THR A 339 -16.90 -7.94 17.73
C THR A 339 -15.53 -8.57 17.86
N LEU A 340 -15.16 -9.51 16.98
CA LEU A 340 -13.92 -10.26 17.02
C LEU A 340 -12.81 -9.58 16.21
N THR A 341 -11.66 -9.42 16.84
CA THR A 341 -10.38 -9.19 16.16
C THR A 341 -9.56 -10.46 16.35
N ALA A 342 -9.38 -11.22 15.28
CA ALA A 342 -8.68 -12.49 15.30
C ALA A 342 -7.22 -12.33 14.87
N ASP A 343 -6.34 -13.11 15.47
CA ASP A 343 -4.95 -13.33 15.07
C ASP A 343 -4.15 -12.04 14.81
N ALA A 344 -4.47 -10.98 15.58
CA ALA A 344 -3.86 -9.68 15.39
C ALA A 344 -2.50 -9.60 16.12
N THR A 345 -1.47 -9.17 15.38
CA THR A 345 -0.16 -8.88 15.95
C THR A 345 -0.16 -7.55 16.71
N LYS A 346 0.87 -7.33 17.53
CA LYS A 346 1.00 -6.06 18.27
C LYS A 346 1.03 -4.84 17.36
N GLU A 347 1.63 -4.96 16.17
CA GLU A 347 1.63 -3.89 15.17
C GLU A 347 0.22 -3.58 14.67
N THR A 348 -0.53 -4.62 14.32
CA THR A 348 -1.92 -4.49 13.86
C THR A 348 -2.81 -3.88 14.95
N VAL A 349 -2.67 -4.37 16.18
CA VAL A 349 -3.45 -3.83 17.32
C VAL A 349 -3.08 -2.37 17.60
N SER A 350 -1.79 -2.03 17.60
CA SER A 350 -1.33 -0.66 17.89
C SER A 350 -1.74 0.35 16.82
N SER A 351 -1.98 -0.07 15.59
CA SER A 351 -2.47 0.81 14.52
C SER A 351 -3.92 1.27 14.73
N SER A 352 -4.73 0.45 15.39
CA SER A 352 -6.14 0.72 15.71
C SER A 352 -6.33 1.22 17.13
N GLN A 353 -5.48 0.79 18.06
CA GLN A 353 -5.55 1.09 19.50
C GLN A 353 -4.15 1.28 20.07
N SER A 354 -3.75 2.55 20.25
CA SER A 354 -2.40 2.93 20.66
C SER A 354 -2.21 3.12 22.18
N ASP A 355 -3.23 2.84 23.00
CA ASP A 355 -3.11 2.98 24.46
C ASP A 355 -2.10 1.97 25.03
N GLU A 356 -1.03 2.47 25.64
CA GLU A 356 0.06 1.64 26.15
C GLU A 356 -0.37 0.66 27.26
N LYS A 357 -1.36 1.01 28.07
CA LYS A 357 -1.84 0.13 29.16
C LYS A 357 -2.66 -1.02 28.59
N PHE A 358 -3.47 -0.73 27.58
CA PHE A 358 -4.19 -1.76 26.85
C PHE A 358 -3.21 -2.71 26.16
N LEU A 359 -2.25 -2.19 25.39
CA LEU A 359 -1.24 -3.01 24.72
C LEU A 359 -0.44 -3.88 25.71
N LYS A 360 -0.07 -3.30 26.86
CA LYS A 360 0.62 -4.05 27.91
C LYS A 360 -0.24 -5.17 28.50
N TRP A 361 -1.55 -4.96 28.67
CA TRP A 361 -2.47 -5.99 29.11
C TRP A 361 -2.66 -7.04 28.01
N ALA A 362 -2.95 -6.63 26.78
CA ALA A 362 -3.29 -7.49 25.66
C ALA A 362 -2.14 -8.47 25.34
N PHE A 363 -0.88 -8.01 25.38
CA PHE A 363 0.33 -8.79 25.12
C PHE A 363 1.10 -9.16 26.39
N SER A 364 0.37 -9.45 27.48
CA SER A 364 0.95 -9.95 28.72
C SER A 364 0.84 -11.47 28.82
N SER A 365 1.91 -12.10 29.28
CA SER A 365 1.89 -13.55 29.63
C SER A 365 0.91 -13.89 30.76
N ASP A 366 0.48 -12.88 31.55
CA ASP A 366 -0.46 -13.06 32.65
C ASP A 366 -1.92 -13.03 32.17
N THR A 367 -2.19 -12.45 31.00
CA THR A 367 -3.54 -12.35 30.42
C THR A 367 -3.99 -13.69 29.88
N LYS A 368 -5.17 -14.13 30.28
CA LYS A 368 -5.74 -15.45 29.96
C LYS A 368 -7.02 -15.31 29.16
N LYS A 369 -7.39 -16.39 28.47
CA LYS A 369 -8.70 -16.50 27.83
C LYS A 369 -9.82 -16.18 28.82
N GLY A 370 -10.73 -15.30 28.40
CA GLY A 370 -11.85 -14.80 29.20
C GLY A 370 -11.52 -13.59 30.06
N ASP A 371 -10.26 -13.20 30.19
CA ASP A 371 -9.91 -11.95 30.92
C ASP A 371 -10.48 -10.75 30.19
N THR A 372 -10.97 -9.78 30.95
CA THR A 372 -11.59 -8.58 30.41
C THR A 372 -10.84 -7.32 30.83
N TYR A 373 -10.78 -6.36 29.91
CA TYR A 373 -10.16 -5.05 30.10
C TYR A 373 -11.15 -3.94 29.77
N LEU A 374 -11.13 -2.85 30.53
CA LEU A 374 -11.89 -1.64 30.25
C LEU A 374 -10.93 -0.52 29.90
N LEU A 375 -11.07 0.02 28.70
CA LEU A 375 -10.33 1.19 28.25
C LEU A 375 -11.23 2.41 28.26
N GLU A 376 -10.80 3.46 28.95
CA GLU A 376 -11.47 4.76 28.96
C GLU A 376 -10.88 5.64 27.84
N GLY A 377 -11.72 6.11 26.92
CA GLY A 377 -11.36 7.01 25.83
C GLY A 377 -11.96 8.39 26.00
N THR A 378 -11.65 9.29 25.09
CA THR A 378 -12.17 10.68 25.09
C THR A 378 -13.63 10.79 24.64
N ASP A 379 -14.16 9.76 24.02
CA ASP A 379 -15.51 9.69 23.43
C ASP A 379 -16.35 8.51 23.95
N GLY A 380 -15.87 7.83 25.00
CA GLY A 380 -16.55 6.68 25.59
C GLY A 380 -15.59 5.67 26.20
N CYS A 381 -16.08 4.44 26.38
CA CYS A 381 -15.31 3.34 26.95
C CYS A 381 -15.43 2.10 26.08
N THR A 382 -14.34 1.33 25.96
CA THR A 382 -14.34 0.06 25.25
C THR A 382 -14.05 -1.09 26.21
N VAL A 383 -14.89 -2.10 26.19
CA VAL A 383 -14.65 -3.37 26.91
C VAL A 383 -14.04 -4.37 25.94
N PHE A 384 -12.94 -4.94 26.36
CA PHE A 384 -12.26 -6.02 25.65
C PHE A 384 -12.38 -7.31 26.44
N MET A 385 -12.41 -8.45 25.73
CA MET A 385 -12.33 -9.78 26.30
C MET A 385 -11.33 -10.61 25.49
N MET A 386 -10.34 -11.19 26.15
CA MET A 386 -9.36 -12.06 25.51
C MET A 386 -10.01 -13.37 25.07
N VAL A 387 -9.95 -13.67 23.79
CA VAL A 387 -10.45 -14.92 23.18
C VAL A 387 -9.34 -15.95 23.09
N ASP A 388 -8.21 -15.54 22.52
CA ASP A 388 -7.01 -16.37 22.47
C ASP A 388 -5.79 -15.49 22.85
N PRO A 389 -5.16 -15.78 24.01
CA PRO A 389 -3.98 -15.04 24.45
C PRO A 389 -2.80 -15.29 23.52
N MET A 390 -1.69 -14.63 23.76
CA MET A 390 -0.51 -14.70 22.89
C MET A 390 -0.21 -16.11 22.39
N HIS A 391 -0.30 -16.29 21.09
CA HIS A 391 -0.02 -17.53 20.36
C HIS A 391 0.81 -17.24 19.12
N LYS A 392 1.32 -18.28 18.48
CA LYS A 392 2.02 -18.12 17.21
C LYS A 392 1.04 -17.62 16.16
N ALA A 393 1.39 -16.50 15.50
CA ALA A 393 0.58 -15.98 14.42
C ALA A 393 0.36 -17.08 13.35
N PRO A 394 -0.86 -17.23 12.82
CA PRO A 394 -1.11 -18.14 11.71
C PRO A 394 -0.30 -17.73 10.48
N ASP A 395 -0.14 -18.66 9.55
CA ASP A 395 0.53 -18.37 8.30
C ASP A 395 -0.23 -17.27 7.55
N ASN A 396 0.47 -16.22 7.17
CA ASN A 396 -0.08 -15.17 6.34
C ASN A 396 0.09 -15.55 4.86
N VAL A 397 -1.03 -15.75 4.18
CA VAL A 397 -1.06 -16.09 2.77
C VAL A 397 -1.47 -14.86 1.98
N THR A 398 -0.60 -14.41 1.10
CA THR A 398 -0.87 -13.32 0.14
C THR A 398 -0.71 -13.81 -1.28
N TYR A 399 -1.35 -13.12 -2.22
CA TYR A 399 -1.23 -13.45 -3.63
C TYR A 399 -1.01 -12.20 -4.47
N ASP A 400 -0.35 -12.39 -5.60
CA ASP A 400 -0.14 -11.36 -6.60
C ASP A 400 -0.90 -11.77 -7.88
N VAL A 401 -1.69 -10.84 -8.41
CA VAL A 401 -2.51 -11.07 -9.61
C VAL A 401 -2.59 -9.82 -10.48
N ARG A 402 -2.88 -10.04 -11.77
CA ARG A 402 -3.35 -9.01 -12.70
C ARG A 402 -4.76 -9.34 -13.11
N HIS A 403 -5.58 -8.35 -13.46
CA HIS A 403 -6.89 -8.61 -14.03
C HIS A 403 -7.32 -7.55 -15.06
N ILE A 404 -8.25 -7.92 -15.91
CA ILE A 404 -8.96 -7.04 -16.84
C ILE A 404 -10.43 -7.08 -16.43
N LEU A 405 -10.98 -5.95 -16.03
CA LEU A 405 -12.40 -5.85 -15.69
C LEU A 405 -13.23 -5.49 -16.93
N VAL A 406 -14.27 -6.27 -17.19
CA VAL A 406 -15.33 -5.97 -18.16
C VAL A 406 -16.62 -5.79 -17.37
N LYS A 407 -17.06 -4.54 -17.19
CA LYS A 407 -18.19 -4.17 -16.32
C LYS A 407 -19.54 -4.63 -16.89
N PHE A 408 -20.46 -4.94 -15.99
CA PHE A 408 -21.85 -5.12 -16.38
C PHE A 408 -22.48 -3.79 -16.83
N PRO A 409 -23.44 -3.81 -17.78
CA PRO A 409 -24.17 -2.61 -18.17
C PRO A 409 -24.86 -1.97 -16.95
N GLY A 410 -24.58 -0.70 -16.69
CA GLY A 410 -25.15 0.05 -15.56
C GLY A 410 -24.47 -0.18 -14.19
N ALA A 411 -23.37 -0.89 -14.13
CA ALA A 411 -22.50 -0.90 -12.96
C ALA A 411 -21.73 0.43 -12.93
N ASP A 412 -22.27 1.42 -12.24
CA ASP A 412 -21.68 2.75 -12.14
C ASP A 412 -20.34 2.74 -11.40
N ALA A 413 -19.48 3.64 -11.81
CA ALA A 413 -18.14 3.85 -11.25
C ALA A 413 -18.12 4.34 -9.80
N ASP A 414 -19.25 4.43 -9.13
CA ASP A 414 -19.41 5.00 -7.79
C ASP A 414 -19.53 3.96 -6.66
N ALA A 415 -19.29 2.69 -6.97
CA ALA A 415 -19.02 1.67 -5.95
C ALA A 415 -17.53 1.72 -5.57
N GLY A 416 -17.07 2.88 -5.11
CA GLY A 416 -15.78 2.98 -4.46
C GLY A 416 -15.70 2.06 -3.27
N ASP A 417 -14.67 1.20 -3.24
CA ASP A 417 -14.19 0.39 -2.11
C ASP A 417 -15.14 0.31 -0.91
N SER A 418 -16.24 -0.44 -1.05
CA SER A 418 -17.00 -0.88 0.11
C SER A 418 -16.66 -2.33 0.36
N GLU A 419 -15.76 -2.50 1.31
CA GLU A 419 -15.47 -3.74 1.98
C GLU A 419 -16.74 -4.53 2.31
N GLY A 420 -16.62 -5.83 2.10
CA GLY A 420 -17.59 -6.87 2.33
C GLY A 420 -18.66 -6.61 3.38
N SER A 421 -19.90 -6.53 2.90
CA SER A 421 -21.05 -7.01 3.65
C SER A 421 -22.09 -7.46 2.61
N GLU A 422 -22.23 -8.77 2.48
CA GLU A 422 -23.29 -9.40 1.70
C GLU A 422 -24.64 -9.11 2.38
N GLU A 423 -25.54 -8.43 1.68
CA GLU A 423 -26.98 -8.56 1.94
C GLU A 423 -27.52 -9.62 0.98
N GLU A 424 -27.78 -10.80 1.52
CA GLU A 424 -28.66 -11.80 0.90
C GLU A 424 -30.10 -11.25 0.91
N THR A 425 -30.56 -10.75 -0.22
CA THR A 425 -31.99 -10.50 -0.40
C THR A 425 -32.69 -11.79 -0.82
N THR A 426 -33.27 -12.48 0.17
CA THR A 426 -34.27 -13.50 -0.07
C THR A 426 -35.56 -12.82 -0.53
N THR A 427 -35.97 -13.11 -1.76
CA THR A 427 -37.30 -12.78 -2.30
C THR A 427 -38.39 -13.61 -1.63
N ALA A 428 -39.31 -12.97 -0.97
CA ALA A 428 -40.64 -13.57 -0.69
C ALA A 428 -41.71 -12.65 -1.26
N ALA A 429 -42.51 -13.24 -2.11
CA ALA A 429 -43.67 -12.65 -2.78
C ALA A 429 -44.82 -12.35 -1.81
N GLY A 430 -45.64 -11.33 -2.12
CA GLY A 430 -46.93 -11.11 -1.49
C GLY A 430 -47.55 -9.77 -1.79
N ALA A 431 -48.33 -9.73 -2.77
CA ALA A 431 -49.48 -9.02 -3.28
C ALA A 431 -50.10 -7.85 -2.50
N GLU A 432 -50.62 -6.96 -3.34
CA GLU A 432 -51.88 -6.18 -3.34
C GLU A 432 -51.83 -4.69 -3.00
N SER A 433 -51.99 -3.92 -4.05
CA SER A 433 -53.03 -2.98 -4.50
C SER A 433 -53.29 -1.74 -3.64
N SER A 434 -53.21 -0.56 -4.23
CA SER A 434 -54.36 0.27 -4.60
C SER A 434 -53.91 1.62 -5.20
N GLU A 435 -54.72 2.02 -6.18
CA GLU A 435 -54.74 3.19 -7.05
C GLU A 435 -54.90 4.54 -6.32
N GLU A 436 -54.47 5.61 -6.94
CA GLU A 436 -55.16 6.79 -7.46
C GLU A 436 -54.14 7.92 -7.71
N GLU A 437 -53.96 8.30 -8.90
CA GLU A 437 -54.54 9.28 -9.82
C GLU A 437 -54.10 10.75 -9.57
N THR A 438 -53.58 11.30 -10.70
CA THR A 438 -53.71 12.60 -11.36
C THR A 438 -52.71 13.68 -10.92
N THR A 439 -52.10 14.52 -11.77
CA THR A 439 -52.29 15.01 -13.15
C THR A 439 -51.03 15.73 -13.65
N GLU A 440 -50.81 15.59 -14.95
CA GLU A 440 -50.17 16.45 -15.97
C GLU A 440 -49.39 17.71 -15.63
N ALA A 441 -48.20 17.82 -16.23
CA ALA A 441 -47.91 18.86 -17.26
C ALA A 441 -46.62 18.53 -18.04
N GLU A 442 -46.79 18.56 -19.35
CA GLU A 442 -45.79 18.35 -20.40
C GLU A 442 -44.63 19.33 -20.37
N THR A 443 -43.45 18.89 -20.76
CA THR A 443 -42.72 19.52 -21.89
C THR A 443 -41.66 18.54 -22.45
N THR A 444 -41.82 18.33 -23.75
CA THR A 444 -41.04 17.48 -24.66
C THR A 444 -39.59 17.87 -24.80
N THR A 445 -38.69 16.89 -24.80
CA THR A 445 -37.65 16.76 -25.84
C THR A 445 -37.31 15.28 -26.02
N ALA A 446 -37.47 14.85 -27.26
CA ALA A 446 -37.21 13.49 -27.70
C ALA A 446 -35.72 13.15 -27.71
N ALA A 447 -35.33 12.12 -26.98
CA ALA A 447 -34.18 11.31 -27.29
C ALA A 447 -34.67 9.89 -27.49
N ALA A 448 -34.49 9.35 -28.67
CA ALA A 448 -34.94 8.06 -29.12
C ALA A 448 -34.37 6.96 -28.21
N LYS A 449 -35.24 6.29 -27.46
CA LYS A 449 -35.02 4.95 -26.96
C LYS A 449 -34.96 4.00 -28.15
N THR A 450 -33.78 3.61 -28.55
CA THR A 450 -33.58 2.41 -29.35
C THR A 450 -33.63 1.25 -28.36
N GLU A 451 -34.77 0.66 -28.17
CA GLU A 451 -34.87 -0.71 -27.66
C GLU A 451 -34.17 -1.61 -28.68
N LYS A 452 -32.89 -1.93 -28.42
CA LYS A 452 -32.28 -3.10 -29.01
C LYS A 452 -32.94 -4.31 -28.37
N LYS A 453 -33.75 -5.03 -29.18
CA LYS A 453 -34.06 -6.44 -28.90
C LYS A 453 -32.73 -7.12 -28.50
N GLU A 454 -32.76 -7.84 -27.37
CA GLU A 454 -31.80 -8.87 -27.05
C GLU A 454 -31.87 -9.88 -28.20
N ASP A 455 -31.04 -9.70 -29.22
CA ASP A 455 -30.69 -10.76 -30.13
C ASP A 455 -29.98 -11.82 -29.29
N ASP A 456 -30.40 -13.07 -29.41
CA ASP A 456 -29.81 -14.27 -28.81
C ASP A 456 -28.31 -14.28 -29.09
N VAL A 457 -27.48 -13.66 -28.21
CA VAL A 457 -26.03 -13.71 -28.32
C VAL A 457 -25.61 -15.14 -28.05
N LYS A 458 -25.34 -15.88 -29.11
CA LYS A 458 -24.85 -17.24 -29.01
C LYS A 458 -23.40 -17.17 -28.49
N VAL A 459 -23.22 -17.48 -27.22
CA VAL A 459 -21.93 -17.62 -26.60
C VAL A 459 -21.50 -19.08 -26.76
N GLU A 460 -20.40 -19.33 -27.44
CA GLU A 460 -19.80 -20.66 -27.54
C GLU A 460 -18.85 -20.85 -26.35
N THR A 461 -18.75 -22.07 -25.85
CA THR A 461 -17.78 -22.40 -24.80
C THR A 461 -16.37 -22.30 -25.38
N LEU A 462 -15.50 -21.57 -24.71
CA LEU A 462 -14.11 -21.45 -25.07
C LEU A 462 -13.43 -22.84 -25.00
N ASP A 463 -12.85 -23.31 -26.11
CA ASP A 463 -12.09 -24.55 -26.11
C ASP A 463 -10.68 -24.32 -25.54
N THR A 464 -10.54 -24.62 -24.25
CA THR A 464 -9.29 -24.47 -23.52
C THR A 464 -8.34 -25.66 -23.67
N SER A 465 -8.79 -26.77 -24.27
CA SER A 465 -8.04 -28.03 -24.36
C SER A 465 -6.78 -27.95 -25.21
N LYS A 466 -6.70 -26.96 -26.09
CA LYS A 466 -5.54 -26.73 -26.99
C LYS A 466 -4.38 -25.99 -26.31
N TYR A 467 -4.61 -25.37 -25.15
CA TYR A 467 -3.57 -24.66 -24.41
C TYR A 467 -3.02 -25.59 -23.32
N THR A 468 -1.83 -26.14 -23.54
CA THR A 468 -1.20 -27.11 -22.64
C THR A 468 -0.02 -26.55 -21.86
N ASP A 469 0.42 -25.37 -22.21
CA ASP A 469 1.55 -24.64 -21.61
C ASP A 469 1.13 -23.73 -20.44
N ILE A 470 -0.16 -23.35 -20.39
CA ILE A 470 -0.74 -22.57 -19.30
C ILE A 470 -2.04 -23.18 -18.79
N GLY A 471 -2.40 -22.94 -17.53
CA GLY A 471 -3.71 -23.28 -17.00
C GLY A 471 -4.76 -22.23 -17.39
N VAL A 472 -5.91 -22.70 -17.91
CA VAL A 472 -7.06 -21.83 -18.20
C VAL A 472 -8.24 -22.29 -17.37
N TYR A 473 -8.70 -21.43 -16.44
CA TYR A 473 -9.73 -21.74 -15.45
C TYR A 473 -10.90 -20.79 -15.59
N LEU A 474 -12.05 -21.33 -15.97
CA LEU A 474 -13.28 -20.58 -16.18
C LEU A 474 -14.28 -20.93 -15.09
N ASP A 475 -14.51 -20.03 -14.15
CA ASP A 475 -15.50 -20.24 -13.09
C ASP A 475 -16.93 -20.04 -13.58
N VAL A 476 -17.08 -19.47 -14.77
CA VAL A 476 -18.35 -19.19 -15.43
C VAL A 476 -18.39 -19.81 -16.81
N ASN A 477 -19.52 -20.32 -17.23
CA ASN A 477 -19.75 -20.83 -18.59
C ASN A 477 -20.88 -20.06 -19.29
N ALA A 478 -21.00 -20.29 -20.60
CA ALA A 478 -21.99 -19.62 -21.44
C ALA A 478 -23.45 -19.77 -20.99
N ASP A 479 -23.77 -20.85 -20.28
CA ASP A 479 -25.16 -21.13 -19.82
C ASP A 479 -25.46 -20.43 -18.49
N THR A 480 -24.46 -20.26 -17.64
CA THR A 480 -24.57 -19.68 -16.28
C THR A 480 -24.22 -18.20 -16.22
N ALA A 481 -23.66 -17.63 -17.28
CA ALA A 481 -23.27 -16.23 -17.34
C ALA A 481 -24.45 -15.28 -17.10
N LYS A 482 -24.30 -14.34 -16.16
CA LYS A 482 -25.32 -13.35 -15.79
C LYS A 482 -25.65 -12.39 -16.93
N ASP A 483 -24.66 -11.96 -17.68
CA ASP A 483 -24.78 -11.16 -18.89
C ASP A 483 -23.95 -11.79 -20.02
N LYS A 484 -24.64 -12.37 -21.00
CA LYS A 484 -24.01 -13.11 -22.08
C LYS A 484 -23.17 -12.25 -23.02
N ALA A 485 -23.56 -11.00 -23.23
CA ALA A 485 -22.83 -10.09 -24.12
C ALA A 485 -21.52 -9.66 -23.47
N THR A 486 -21.55 -9.30 -22.18
CA THR A 486 -20.37 -8.95 -21.41
C THR A 486 -19.42 -10.14 -21.24
N TYR A 487 -20.00 -11.35 -20.98
CA TYR A 487 -19.19 -12.57 -20.89
C TYR A 487 -18.49 -12.90 -22.22
N LYS A 488 -19.19 -12.74 -23.35
CA LYS A 488 -18.57 -12.92 -24.67
C LYS A 488 -17.44 -11.95 -24.88
N LYS A 489 -17.57 -10.68 -24.48
CA LYS A 489 -16.48 -9.70 -24.56
C LYS A 489 -15.28 -10.13 -23.72
N ALA A 490 -15.52 -10.61 -22.49
CA ALA A 490 -14.44 -11.14 -21.63
C ALA A 490 -13.75 -12.37 -22.28
N GLN A 491 -14.53 -13.30 -22.86
CA GLN A 491 -13.98 -14.44 -23.59
C GLN A 491 -13.13 -14.00 -24.81
N ASP A 492 -13.60 -13.02 -25.57
CA ASP A 492 -12.89 -12.53 -26.78
C ASP A 492 -11.54 -11.87 -26.37
N ILE A 493 -11.48 -11.20 -25.22
CA ILE A 493 -10.24 -10.63 -24.67
C ILE A 493 -9.32 -11.77 -24.20
N LEU A 494 -9.83 -12.72 -23.43
CA LEU A 494 -9.04 -13.88 -23.01
C LEU A 494 -8.52 -14.66 -24.22
N GLN A 495 -9.35 -14.86 -25.28
CA GLN A 495 -8.92 -15.52 -26.50
C GLN A 495 -7.76 -14.81 -27.19
N LYS A 496 -7.75 -13.45 -27.21
CA LYS A 496 -6.61 -12.68 -27.76
C LYS A 496 -5.32 -12.95 -27.00
N TYR A 497 -5.40 -13.05 -25.67
CA TYR A 497 -4.25 -13.44 -24.85
C TYR A 497 -3.77 -14.86 -25.19
N LEU A 498 -4.71 -15.80 -25.27
CA LEU A 498 -4.43 -17.21 -25.55
C LEU A 498 -3.91 -17.48 -26.97
N ASP A 499 -4.22 -16.62 -27.94
CA ASP A 499 -3.71 -16.70 -29.31
C ASP A 499 -2.38 -15.93 -29.49
N GLY A 500 -1.92 -15.21 -28.46
CA GLY A 500 -0.72 -14.39 -28.43
C GLY A 500 0.45 -15.01 -27.68
N GLU A 501 1.32 -14.16 -27.17
CA GLU A 501 2.38 -14.56 -26.24
C GLU A 501 1.82 -14.70 -24.82
N HIS A 502 2.10 -15.83 -24.15
CA HIS A 502 1.60 -16.11 -22.79
C HIS A 502 2.51 -15.47 -21.72
N THR A 503 2.73 -14.16 -21.82
CA THR A 503 3.59 -13.40 -20.90
C THR A 503 2.80 -12.38 -20.09
N ALA A 504 3.37 -11.95 -18.97
CA ALA A 504 2.79 -10.90 -18.14
C ALA A 504 2.67 -9.57 -18.90
N GLU A 505 3.62 -9.27 -19.78
CA GLU A 505 3.64 -8.07 -20.62
C GLU A 505 2.52 -8.10 -21.68
N ALA A 506 2.29 -9.26 -22.32
CA ALA A 506 1.18 -9.42 -23.26
C ALA A 506 -0.16 -9.24 -22.54
N PHE A 507 -0.30 -9.75 -21.33
CA PHE A 507 -1.49 -9.54 -20.52
C PHE A 507 -1.67 -8.06 -20.10
N GLU A 508 -0.59 -7.39 -19.71
CA GLU A 508 -0.59 -5.97 -19.36
C GLU A 508 -1.00 -5.07 -20.53
N ALA A 509 -0.56 -5.40 -21.76
CA ALA A 509 -0.99 -4.67 -22.95
C ALA A 509 -2.52 -4.75 -23.13
N LEU A 510 -3.11 -5.94 -22.91
CA LEU A 510 -4.55 -6.12 -22.94
C LEU A 510 -5.27 -5.42 -21.76
N GLN A 511 -4.64 -5.37 -20.57
CA GLN A 511 -5.18 -4.59 -19.45
C GLN A 511 -5.34 -3.12 -19.82
N ASN A 512 -4.29 -2.52 -20.38
CA ASN A 512 -4.29 -1.11 -20.77
C ASN A 512 -5.33 -0.82 -21.87
N GLU A 513 -5.53 -1.78 -22.81
CA GLU A 513 -6.45 -1.62 -23.94
C GLU A 513 -7.92 -1.86 -23.56
N TYR A 514 -8.19 -2.88 -22.74
CA TYR A 514 -9.56 -3.39 -22.53
C TYR A 514 -10.12 -3.24 -21.14
N SER A 515 -9.30 -3.01 -20.10
CA SER A 515 -9.82 -2.94 -18.74
C SER A 515 -10.67 -1.70 -18.53
N GLU A 516 -11.87 -1.95 -17.99
CA GLU A 516 -12.83 -0.94 -17.56
C GLU A 516 -12.70 -0.62 -16.05
N ASP A 517 -11.60 -1.03 -15.45
CA ASP A 517 -11.29 -0.71 -14.05
C ASP A 517 -10.99 0.78 -13.86
N THR A 518 -10.90 1.20 -12.61
CA THR A 518 -10.65 2.61 -12.26
C THR A 518 -9.32 3.09 -12.81
N ARG A 519 -9.37 4.29 -13.39
CA ARG A 519 -8.22 4.98 -13.96
C ARG A 519 -7.98 6.30 -13.24
N ASP A 520 -6.74 6.74 -13.20
CA ASP A 520 -6.39 8.08 -12.75
C ASP A 520 -7.03 9.11 -13.71
N GLU A 521 -7.77 10.06 -13.14
CA GLU A 521 -8.51 11.07 -13.93
C GLU A 521 -7.60 12.00 -14.75
N SER A 522 -6.34 12.16 -14.32
CA SER A 522 -5.38 13.07 -14.96
C SER A 522 -4.55 12.41 -16.05
N THR A 523 -4.19 11.13 -15.87
CA THR A 523 -3.33 10.38 -16.78
C THR A 523 -4.09 9.39 -17.66
N ASN A 524 -5.31 9.03 -17.28
CA ASN A 524 -6.10 7.96 -17.88
C ASN A 524 -5.41 6.58 -17.81
N GLU A 525 -4.44 6.41 -16.93
CA GLU A 525 -3.78 5.13 -16.65
C GLU A 525 -4.58 4.33 -15.63
N LEU A 526 -4.50 3.00 -15.70
CA LEU A 526 -5.10 2.13 -14.68
C LEU A 526 -4.44 2.40 -13.31
N ASN A 527 -5.26 2.49 -12.26
CA ASN A 527 -4.76 2.73 -10.90
C ASN A 527 -3.83 1.62 -10.42
N SER A 528 -4.01 0.39 -10.91
CA SER A 528 -3.10 -0.72 -10.65
C SER A 528 -3.05 -1.67 -11.84
N LEU A 529 -1.84 -2.00 -12.30
CA LEU A 529 -1.59 -3.04 -13.31
C LEU A 529 -1.35 -4.39 -12.67
N VAL A 530 -0.95 -4.43 -11.41
CA VAL A 530 -0.72 -5.64 -10.63
C VAL A 530 -1.07 -5.41 -9.17
N TYR A 531 -1.89 -6.27 -8.63
CA TYR A 531 -2.21 -6.31 -7.21
C TYR A 531 -1.18 -7.18 -6.52
N LEU A 532 -0.35 -6.56 -5.68
CA LEU A 532 0.78 -7.21 -5.01
C LEU A 532 0.47 -7.45 -3.53
N ASN A 533 0.87 -8.62 -3.02
CA ASN A 533 0.73 -8.98 -1.61
C ASN A 533 -0.71 -8.79 -1.10
N THR A 534 -1.67 -9.13 -1.94
CA THR A 534 -3.09 -9.05 -1.62
C THR A 534 -3.41 -10.09 -0.54
N ALA A 535 -3.93 -9.64 0.58
CA ALA A 535 -4.30 -10.53 1.68
C ALA A 535 -5.71 -11.07 1.51
N LYS A 536 -6.01 -12.14 2.23
CA LYS A 536 -7.36 -12.68 2.30
C LYS A 536 -8.31 -11.65 2.91
N GLY A 537 -9.43 -11.40 2.25
CA GLY A 537 -10.42 -10.39 2.63
C GLY A 537 -10.23 -9.01 1.98
N ASP A 538 -9.18 -8.80 1.20
CA ASP A 538 -8.94 -7.54 0.49
C ASP A 538 -9.80 -7.41 -0.78
N MET A 539 -10.16 -8.55 -1.38
CA MET A 539 -10.91 -8.61 -2.64
C MET A 539 -12.26 -9.31 -2.45
N VAL A 540 -13.14 -9.13 -3.44
CA VAL A 540 -14.43 -9.83 -3.44
C VAL A 540 -14.24 -11.35 -3.45
N PRO A 541 -15.12 -12.13 -2.78
CA PRO A 541 -14.88 -13.54 -2.51
C PRO A 541 -14.56 -14.41 -3.74
N GLN A 542 -15.21 -14.13 -4.88
CA GLN A 542 -15.01 -14.90 -6.10
C GLN A 542 -13.60 -14.67 -6.69
N PHE A 543 -13.14 -13.40 -6.71
CA PHE A 543 -11.80 -13.01 -7.15
C PHE A 543 -10.73 -13.65 -6.25
N GLU A 544 -10.93 -13.59 -4.93
CA GLU A 544 -10.05 -14.17 -3.94
C GLU A 544 -9.99 -15.70 -4.05
N SER A 545 -11.16 -16.36 -4.16
CA SER A 545 -11.23 -17.83 -4.27
C SER A 545 -10.47 -18.34 -5.48
N TRP A 546 -10.60 -17.66 -6.64
CA TRP A 546 -9.85 -18.02 -7.83
C TRP A 546 -8.34 -17.86 -7.60
N SER A 547 -7.92 -16.77 -6.98
CA SER A 547 -6.49 -16.45 -6.75
C SER A 547 -5.83 -17.38 -5.74
N LEU A 548 -6.56 -17.83 -4.72
CA LEU A 548 -6.05 -18.69 -3.65
C LEU A 548 -6.25 -20.19 -3.92
N GLU A 549 -6.81 -20.57 -5.08
CA GLU A 549 -7.06 -21.97 -5.38
C GLU A 549 -5.76 -22.78 -5.44
N LYS A 550 -5.76 -23.92 -4.73
CA LYS A 550 -4.56 -24.76 -4.58
C LYS A 550 -4.07 -25.31 -5.92
N GLY A 551 -2.81 -25.09 -6.21
CA GLY A 551 -2.16 -25.61 -7.40
C GLY A 551 -2.12 -24.64 -8.56
N ARG A 552 -2.63 -23.42 -8.39
CA ARG A 552 -2.47 -22.29 -9.32
C ARG A 552 -0.98 -22.01 -9.56
N LYS A 553 -0.60 -21.76 -10.81
CA LYS A 553 0.78 -21.51 -11.22
C LYS A 553 0.91 -20.14 -11.87
N GLU A 554 2.09 -19.56 -11.80
CA GLU A 554 2.41 -18.35 -12.54
C GLU A 554 2.05 -18.49 -14.03
N GLY A 555 1.36 -17.49 -14.55
CA GLY A 555 0.85 -17.47 -15.91
C GLY A 555 -0.54 -18.10 -16.09
N ASP A 556 -1.09 -18.78 -15.09
CA ASP A 556 -2.47 -19.29 -15.16
C ASP A 556 -3.45 -18.15 -15.34
N VAL A 557 -4.43 -18.33 -16.21
CA VAL A 557 -5.46 -17.33 -16.53
C VAL A 557 -6.87 -17.88 -16.36
N GLY A 558 -7.85 -16.99 -16.32
CA GLY A 558 -9.24 -17.43 -16.21
C GLY A 558 -10.23 -16.28 -16.31
N ILE A 559 -11.53 -16.61 -16.18
CA ILE A 559 -12.61 -15.63 -16.08
C ILE A 559 -13.41 -15.91 -14.81
N VAL A 560 -13.57 -14.86 -14.01
CA VAL A 560 -14.34 -14.87 -12.76
C VAL A 560 -15.48 -13.87 -12.87
N GLU A 561 -16.69 -14.26 -12.46
CA GLU A 561 -17.83 -13.38 -12.34
C GLU A 561 -17.90 -12.79 -10.92
N THR A 562 -18.05 -11.48 -10.83
CA THR A 562 -18.25 -10.75 -9.57
C THR A 562 -19.49 -9.86 -9.66
N THR A 563 -19.77 -9.09 -8.62
CA THR A 563 -20.84 -8.09 -8.65
C THR A 563 -20.57 -6.94 -9.63
N TYR A 564 -19.33 -6.69 -9.98
CA TYR A 564 -18.90 -5.60 -10.87
C TYR A 564 -18.94 -5.97 -12.36
N GLY A 565 -18.73 -7.23 -12.68
CA GLY A 565 -18.58 -7.71 -14.05
C GLY A 565 -17.77 -8.99 -14.13
N TYR A 566 -17.16 -9.21 -15.29
CA TYR A 566 -16.25 -10.34 -15.51
C TYR A 566 -14.81 -9.85 -15.39
N HIS A 567 -14.03 -10.53 -14.56
CA HIS A 567 -12.59 -10.32 -14.44
C HIS A 567 -11.87 -11.40 -15.24
N ILE A 568 -11.06 -11.00 -16.23
CA ILE A 568 -10.07 -11.88 -16.83
C ILE A 568 -8.87 -11.82 -15.90
N MET A 569 -8.51 -12.95 -15.32
CA MET A 569 -7.48 -13.07 -14.29
C MET A 569 -6.16 -13.56 -14.88
N TYR A 570 -5.04 -13.09 -14.34
CA TYR A 570 -3.70 -13.62 -14.58
C TYR A 570 -3.01 -13.80 -13.24
N PHE A 571 -2.68 -15.04 -12.91
CA PHE A 571 -2.01 -15.37 -11.65
C PHE A 571 -0.51 -15.11 -11.72
N VAL A 572 0.03 -14.38 -10.75
CA VAL A 572 1.47 -14.11 -10.67
C VAL A 572 2.13 -15.06 -9.68
N LYS A 573 1.73 -15.02 -8.42
CA LYS A 573 2.26 -15.93 -7.39
C LYS A 573 1.41 -15.92 -6.12
N ILE A 574 1.66 -16.93 -5.27
CA ILE A 574 1.21 -16.98 -3.89
C ILE A 574 2.44 -16.96 -2.97
N THR A 575 2.35 -16.23 -1.88
CA THR A 575 3.40 -16.14 -0.87
C THR A 575 2.81 -16.53 0.48
N THR A 576 3.44 -17.46 1.16
CA THR A 576 3.08 -17.82 2.53
C THR A 576 4.21 -17.41 3.45
N THR A 577 3.89 -16.53 4.41
CA THR A 577 4.83 -16.10 5.44
C THR A 577 4.42 -16.71 6.78
N THR A 578 5.27 -17.53 7.32
CA THR A 578 5.05 -18.15 8.63
C THR A 578 5.56 -17.23 9.76
N TRP A 579 5.10 -17.49 11.01
CA TRP A 579 5.66 -16.81 12.18
C TRP A 579 7.20 -16.99 12.25
N ALA A 580 7.71 -18.15 11.79
CA ALA A 580 9.14 -18.42 11.78
C ALA A 580 9.90 -17.57 10.77
N ASP A 581 9.31 -17.28 9.61
CA ASP A 581 9.91 -16.41 8.60
C ASP A 581 9.95 -14.96 9.10
N THR A 582 8.89 -14.51 9.79
CA THR A 582 8.87 -13.20 10.45
C THR A 582 10.01 -13.05 11.46
N VAL A 583 10.24 -14.08 12.28
CA VAL A 583 11.35 -14.07 13.26
C VAL A 583 12.71 -14.16 12.57
N ARG A 584 12.88 -14.97 11.51
CA ARG A 584 14.12 -15.03 10.74
C ARG A 584 14.46 -13.68 10.12
N HIS A 585 13.47 -13.03 9.55
CA HIS A 585 13.63 -11.69 8.98
C HIS A 585 14.06 -10.66 10.05
N ALA A 586 13.41 -10.65 11.21
CA ALA A 586 13.80 -9.77 12.31
C ALA A 586 15.23 -10.06 12.84
N LEU A 587 15.69 -11.29 12.75
CA LEU A 587 17.07 -11.69 13.10
C LEU A 587 18.07 -11.31 11.99
N SER A 588 17.66 -11.27 10.71
CA SER A 588 18.53 -10.93 9.59
C SER A 588 18.74 -9.42 9.45
N GLU A 589 17.72 -8.61 9.75
CA GLU A 589 17.73 -7.15 9.57
C GLU A 589 18.93 -6.43 10.18
N PRO A 590 19.35 -6.70 11.44
CA PRO A 590 20.55 -6.07 12.01
C PRO A 590 21.82 -6.41 11.25
N LYS A 591 21.94 -7.64 10.72
CA LYS A 591 23.09 -8.07 9.92
C LYS A 591 23.09 -7.44 8.54
N LEU A 592 21.93 -7.29 7.92
CA LEU A 592 21.80 -6.55 6.66
C LEU A 592 22.19 -5.09 6.84
N THR A 593 21.73 -4.45 7.92
CA THR A 593 22.13 -3.09 8.28
C THR A 593 23.64 -2.99 8.47
N GLU A 594 24.27 -3.98 9.11
CA GLU A 594 25.72 -4.05 9.24
C GLU A 594 26.41 -4.18 7.88
N ILE A 595 25.90 -5.00 6.97
CA ILE A 595 26.44 -5.15 5.60
C ILE A 595 26.31 -3.82 4.85
N GLN A 596 25.16 -3.16 4.91
CA GLN A 596 24.95 -1.85 4.28
C GLN A 596 25.91 -0.79 4.83
N THR A 597 26.10 -0.77 6.14
CA THR A 597 27.01 0.16 6.80
C THR A 597 28.46 -0.12 6.39
N LYS A 598 28.87 -1.39 6.42
CA LYS A 598 30.23 -1.81 6.06
C LYS A 598 30.51 -1.66 4.57
N ALA A 599 29.51 -1.69 3.70
CA ALA A 599 29.69 -1.49 2.26
C ALA A 599 30.41 -0.16 1.94
N CYS A 600 30.17 0.88 2.73
CA CYS A 600 30.87 2.13 2.63
C CYS A 600 32.41 1.99 2.80
N PHE A 601 32.84 1.06 3.66
CA PHE A 601 34.27 0.90 4.02
C PHE A 601 34.99 -0.11 3.13
N VAL A 602 34.32 -0.80 2.21
CA VAL A 602 34.90 -1.84 1.33
C VAL A 602 36.08 -1.31 0.52
N PHE A 603 36.13 -0.02 0.27
CA PHE A 603 37.23 0.66 -0.43
C PHE A 603 38.28 1.29 0.52
N GLY A 604 38.17 1.04 1.82
CA GLY A 604 39.08 1.65 2.80
C GLY A 604 38.89 3.17 2.99
N VAL A 605 37.70 3.67 2.61
CA VAL A 605 37.36 5.10 2.71
C VAL A 605 36.35 5.26 3.85
N ASP A 606 36.62 6.21 4.75
CA ASP A 606 35.70 6.56 5.81
C ASP A 606 34.42 7.18 5.23
N CYS A 607 33.25 6.68 5.62
CA CYS A 607 31.96 7.23 5.20
C CYS A 607 31.47 8.38 6.07
N GLY A 608 32.24 8.77 7.08
CA GLY A 608 31.84 9.82 8.01
C GLY A 608 30.63 9.40 8.86
N ILE A 609 30.65 8.11 9.33
CA ILE A 609 29.65 7.60 10.29
C ILE A 609 30.21 7.78 11.68
#